data_96e5115e31d86bca76bdffa77d4a9364
#
_entry.id   96e5115e31d86bca76bdffa77d4a9364
#
_cell.length_a   1.000
_cell.length_b   1.000
_cell.length_c   1.000
_cell.angle_alpha   90.00
_cell.angle_beta   90.00
_cell.angle_gamma   90.00
#
_symmetry.space_group_name_H-M   'P 1'
#
loop_
_entity.id
_entity.type
_entity.pdbx_description
1 polymer ?
#
loop_
_entity_poly.entity_id
_entity_poly.type
_entity_poly.pdbx_seq_one_letter_code
_entity_poly.pdbx_strand_id
1 'polypeptide(L)'
;PEVADQCVQNILRLKPQCDHFGMPLMIEPLVFQPNAKAGGYMVDGDPAKIIPLVRQAVELGADIIKADPTDDVSIYHKIIETAGGIPVLVRGGGKAPEQELLARTVALIAQGAAGIVYGRNIIQHPNPAGITRALMAVVHDGASVEAAMTFLKTT
;
A
#
# COMPACT_ATOMS: atom_id res chain seq x y z
N PRO A 1 22.91 0.15 -5.54
CA PRO A 1 22.83 -0.87 -6.59
C PRO A 1 22.87 -2.29 -6.02
N GLU A 2 23.90 -2.65 -5.24
CA GLU A 2 24.10 -4.01 -4.70
C GLU A 2 22.93 -4.54 -3.87
N VAL A 3 22.33 -3.72 -3.03
CA VAL A 3 21.17 -4.11 -2.19
C VAL A 3 19.94 -4.37 -3.08
N ALA A 4 19.70 -3.56 -4.10
CA ALA A 4 18.58 -3.76 -5.01
C ALA A 4 18.74 -5.06 -5.80
N ASP A 5 19.95 -5.33 -6.32
CA ASP A 5 20.25 -6.59 -7.01
C ASP A 5 20.03 -7.80 -6.09
N GLN A 6 20.49 -7.71 -4.84
CA GLN A 6 20.29 -8.77 -3.86
C GLN A 6 18.80 -9.00 -3.57
N CYS A 7 17.97 -7.95 -3.49
CA CYS A 7 16.52 -8.09 -3.33
C CYS A 7 15.90 -8.83 -4.51
N VAL A 8 16.25 -8.47 -5.74
CA VAL A 8 15.78 -9.15 -6.96
C VAL A 8 16.19 -10.63 -6.95
N GLN A 9 17.46 -10.93 -6.65
CA GLN A 9 17.95 -12.31 -6.57
C GLN A 9 17.20 -13.13 -5.50
N ASN A 10 16.88 -12.52 -4.36
CA ASN A 10 16.12 -13.20 -3.30
C ASN A 10 14.68 -13.50 -3.74
N ILE A 11 14.03 -12.58 -4.47
CA ILE A 11 12.69 -12.81 -5.02
C ILE A 11 12.73 -13.96 -6.03
N LEU A 12 13.68 -13.96 -6.96
CA LEU A 12 13.86 -15.03 -7.97
C LEU A 12 14.10 -16.41 -7.34
N ARG A 13 14.79 -16.48 -6.20
CA ARG A 13 14.99 -17.73 -5.46
C ARG A 13 13.73 -18.16 -4.69
N LEU A 14 12.95 -17.19 -4.17
CA LEU A 14 11.77 -17.46 -3.36
C LEU A 14 10.56 -17.86 -4.19
N LYS A 15 10.34 -17.23 -5.35
CA LYS A 15 9.14 -17.42 -6.18
C LYS A 15 8.86 -18.89 -6.51
N PRO A 16 9.85 -19.71 -6.97
CA PRO A 16 9.61 -21.13 -7.24
C PRO A 16 9.17 -21.92 -6.01
N GLN A 17 9.63 -21.53 -4.81
CA GLN A 17 9.22 -22.16 -3.56
C GLN A 17 7.77 -21.79 -3.22
N CYS A 18 7.41 -20.52 -3.39
CA CYS A 18 6.04 -20.06 -3.21
C CYS A 18 5.09 -20.82 -4.13
N ASP A 19 5.45 -20.97 -5.41
CA ASP A 19 4.64 -21.71 -6.39
C ASP A 19 4.51 -23.18 -6.02
N HIS A 20 5.61 -23.82 -5.61
CA HIS A 20 5.60 -25.23 -5.20
C HIS A 20 4.66 -25.51 -4.03
N PHE A 21 4.60 -24.58 -3.05
CA PHE A 21 3.76 -24.72 -1.87
C PHE A 21 2.39 -24.03 -1.98
N GLY A 22 2.05 -23.44 -3.11
CA GLY A 22 0.79 -22.71 -3.30
C GLY A 22 0.68 -21.47 -2.41
N MET A 23 1.80 -20.82 -2.06
CA MET A 23 1.86 -19.62 -1.23
C MET A 23 1.91 -18.39 -2.12
N PRO A 24 0.95 -17.44 -2.00
CA PRO A 24 1.01 -16.18 -2.76
C PRO A 24 2.22 -15.34 -2.32
N LEU A 25 2.96 -14.83 -3.30
CA LEU A 25 4.10 -13.95 -3.07
C LEU A 25 3.66 -12.49 -3.18
N MET A 26 3.74 -11.75 -2.08
CA MET A 26 3.57 -10.30 -2.07
C MET A 26 4.93 -9.62 -2.23
N ILE A 27 5.08 -8.77 -3.25
CA ILE A 27 6.26 -7.93 -3.44
C ILE A 27 5.93 -6.49 -3.03
N GLU A 28 6.82 -5.91 -2.22
CA GLU A 28 6.72 -4.52 -1.75
C GLU A 28 7.85 -3.69 -2.35
N PRO A 29 7.66 -3.10 -3.53
CA PRO A 29 8.62 -2.14 -4.08
C PRO A 29 8.59 -0.84 -3.28
N LEU A 30 9.77 -0.37 -2.84
CA LEU A 30 9.90 0.79 -1.98
C LEU A 30 10.73 1.88 -2.65
N VAL A 31 10.22 3.10 -2.64
CA VAL A 31 10.96 4.29 -3.04
C VAL A 31 11.18 5.18 -1.84
N PHE A 32 12.43 5.47 -1.55
CA PHE A 32 12.82 6.32 -0.44
C PHE A 32 13.66 7.50 -0.90
N GLN A 33 13.49 8.61 -0.21
CA GLN A 33 14.35 9.79 -0.33
C GLN A 33 14.95 10.16 1.04
N PRO A 34 16.11 10.84 1.08
CA PRO A 34 16.68 11.32 2.33
C PRO A 34 15.72 12.24 3.06
N ASN A 35 15.59 12.06 4.38
CA ASN A 35 14.82 12.96 5.22
C ASN A 35 15.76 13.97 5.87
N ALA A 36 15.89 15.15 5.25
CA ALA A 36 16.77 16.21 5.72
C ALA A 36 16.37 16.81 7.09
N LYS A 37 15.09 16.68 7.50
CA LYS A 37 14.57 17.26 8.74
C LYS A 37 14.73 16.33 9.95
N ALA A 38 14.41 15.05 9.77
CA ALA A 38 14.40 14.08 10.87
C ALA A 38 15.57 13.07 10.80
N GLY A 39 16.39 13.16 9.77
CA GLY A 39 17.41 12.14 9.46
C GLY A 39 16.84 10.86 8.88
N GLY A 40 17.71 9.98 8.35
CA GLY A 40 17.32 8.74 7.73
C GLY A 40 16.58 8.94 6.40
N TYR A 41 15.55 8.16 6.17
CA TYR A 41 14.80 8.13 4.91
C TYR A 41 13.31 8.32 5.14
N MET A 42 12.64 8.88 4.15
CA MET A 42 11.18 8.98 4.07
C MET A 42 10.70 8.41 2.73
N VAL A 43 9.43 8.04 2.68
CA VAL A 43 8.80 7.59 1.43
C VAL A 43 8.84 8.71 0.40
N ASP A 44 9.10 8.33 -0.84
CA ASP A 44 9.03 9.22 -2.00
C ASP A 44 7.81 8.78 -2.85
N GLY A 45 6.79 9.63 -2.87
CA GLY A 45 5.53 9.39 -3.60
C GLY A 45 5.58 9.73 -5.08
N ASP A 46 6.77 9.90 -5.67
CA ASP A 46 6.95 10.21 -7.08
C ASP A 46 6.51 9.02 -7.98
N PRO A 47 5.43 9.16 -8.76
CA PRO A 47 4.95 8.09 -9.63
C PRO A 47 5.97 7.67 -10.69
N ALA A 48 6.86 8.56 -11.14
CA ALA A 48 7.91 8.22 -12.10
C ALA A 48 8.92 7.20 -11.56
N LYS A 49 9.03 7.10 -10.24
CA LYS A 49 9.88 6.12 -9.55
C LYS A 49 9.10 4.87 -9.14
N ILE A 50 7.84 5.02 -8.71
CA ILE A 50 7.01 3.90 -8.24
C ILE A 50 6.60 3.00 -9.42
N ILE A 51 6.16 3.58 -10.55
CA ILE A 51 5.66 2.84 -11.72
C ILE A 51 6.68 1.80 -12.23
N PRO A 52 7.95 2.14 -12.48
CA PRO A 52 8.93 1.15 -12.94
C PRO A 52 9.16 0.00 -11.95
N LEU A 53 9.10 0.28 -10.64
CA LEU A 53 9.28 -0.75 -9.62
C LEU A 53 8.05 -1.66 -9.49
N VAL A 54 6.85 -1.12 -9.69
CA VAL A 54 5.62 -1.93 -9.78
C VAL A 54 5.70 -2.84 -11.00
N ARG A 55 6.14 -2.32 -12.15
CA ARG A 55 6.37 -3.13 -13.36
C ARG A 55 7.40 -4.23 -13.10
N GLN A 56 8.50 -3.93 -12.44
CA GLN A 56 9.49 -4.92 -12.04
C GLN A 56 8.89 -6.01 -11.16
N ALA A 57 8.04 -5.64 -10.19
CA ALA A 57 7.37 -6.62 -9.32
C ALA A 57 6.47 -7.58 -10.13
N VAL A 58 5.75 -7.06 -11.13
CA VAL A 58 4.95 -7.88 -12.07
C VAL A 58 5.84 -8.89 -12.79
N GLU A 59 6.96 -8.44 -13.36
CA GLU A 59 7.89 -9.30 -14.13
C GLU A 59 8.61 -10.32 -13.25
N LEU A 60 8.79 -10.03 -11.97
CA LEU A 60 9.34 -10.97 -10.99
C LEU A 60 8.30 -11.99 -10.48
N GLY A 61 7.07 -11.93 -10.97
CA GLY A 61 6.02 -12.90 -10.66
C GLY A 61 5.28 -12.64 -9.35
N ALA A 62 5.08 -11.38 -8.97
CA ALA A 62 4.24 -11.04 -7.82
C ALA A 62 2.81 -11.58 -8.01
N ASP A 63 2.25 -12.21 -7.00
CA ASP A 63 0.83 -12.54 -6.92
C ASP A 63 0.02 -11.39 -6.32
N ILE A 64 0.67 -10.56 -5.50
CA ILE A 64 0.13 -9.35 -4.87
C ILE A 64 1.24 -8.29 -4.86
N ILE A 65 0.88 -7.04 -5.10
CA ILE A 65 1.82 -5.91 -4.99
C ILE A 65 1.38 -5.01 -3.83
N LYS A 66 2.30 -4.68 -2.93
CA LYS A 66 2.09 -3.68 -1.88
C LYS A 66 2.85 -2.42 -2.26
N ALA A 67 2.14 -1.41 -2.75
CA ALA A 67 2.75 -0.20 -3.28
C ALA A 67 2.50 1.03 -2.40
N ASP A 68 3.46 1.96 -2.39
CA ASP A 68 3.27 3.26 -1.77
C ASP A 68 2.20 4.08 -2.50
N PRO A 69 1.41 4.90 -1.78
CA PRO A 69 0.57 5.89 -2.43
C PRO A 69 1.43 6.94 -3.15
N THR A 70 0.93 7.45 -4.26
CA THR A 70 1.52 8.61 -4.95
C THR A 70 1.22 9.90 -4.20
N ASP A 71 2.09 10.91 -4.35
CA ASP A 71 1.87 12.24 -3.76
C ASP A 71 0.56 12.86 -4.26
N ASP A 72 0.25 12.68 -5.54
CA ASP A 72 -1.06 12.98 -6.13
C ASP A 72 -1.86 11.68 -6.30
N VAL A 73 -2.87 11.50 -5.46
CA VAL A 73 -3.74 10.31 -5.48
C VAL A 73 -4.46 10.13 -6.82
N SER A 74 -4.75 11.20 -7.57
CA SER A 74 -5.44 11.11 -8.86
C SER A 74 -4.65 10.33 -9.92
N ILE A 75 -3.35 10.18 -9.72
CA ILE A 75 -2.45 9.45 -10.62
C ILE A 75 -2.36 7.96 -10.26
N TYR A 76 -2.90 7.54 -9.12
CA TYR A 76 -2.72 6.17 -8.62
C TYR A 76 -3.27 5.10 -9.57
N HIS A 77 -4.28 5.42 -10.39
CA HIS A 77 -4.78 4.51 -11.44
C HIS A 77 -3.66 4.00 -12.38
N LYS A 78 -2.61 4.81 -12.63
CA LYS A 78 -1.46 4.38 -13.46
C LYS A 78 -0.65 3.27 -12.79
N ILE A 79 -0.59 3.25 -11.46
CA ILE A 79 0.02 2.15 -10.71
C ILE A 79 -0.80 0.87 -10.93
N ILE A 80 -2.13 0.98 -10.85
CA ILE A 80 -3.06 -0.15 -11.05
C ILE A 80 -2.97 -0.67 -12.49
N GLU A 81 -2.97 0.20 -13.48
CA GLU A 81 -2.80 -0.17 -14.90
C GLU A 81 -1.47 -0.90 -15.14
N THR A 82 -0.39 -0.40 -14.53
CA THR A 82 0.95 -1.00 -14.64
C THR A 82 1.02 -2.39 -14.02
N ALA A 83 0.23 -2.63 -12.97
CA ALA A 83 0.15 -3.94 -12.31
C ALA A 83 -0.53 -5.00 -13.18
N GLY A 84 -1.23 -4.61 -14.27
CA GLY A 84 -1.71 -5.54 -15.28
C GLY A 84 -2.69 -6.61 -14.78
N GLY A 85 -3.52 -6.27 -13.81
CA GLY A 85 -4.51 -7.17 -13.19
C GLY A 85 -4.03 -7.85 -11.90
N ILE A 86 -2.76 -7.70 -11.50
CA ILE A 86 -2.29 -8.14 -10.19
C ILE A 86 -2.87 -7.21 -9.12
N PRO A 87 -3.47 -7.74 -8.03
CA PRO A 87 -4.01 -6.91 -6.96
C PRO A 87 -2.94 -6.00 -6.34
N VAL A 88 -3.24 -4.71 -6.27
CA VAL A 88 -2.38 -3.72 -5.61
C VAL A 88 -2.99 -3.33 -4.28
N LEU A 89 -2.28 -3.56 -3.19
CA LEU A 89 -2.61 -3.13 -1.85
C LEU A 89 -1.83 -1.87 -1.51
N VAL A 90 -2.52 -0.84 -1.01
CA VAL A 90 -1.87 0.40 -0.64
C VAL A 90 -1.10 0.26 0.66
N ARG A 91 0.17 0.64 0.64
CA ARG A 91 1.00 0.68 1.83
C ARG A 91 0.57 1.82 2.76
N GLY A 92 0.45 1.55 4.06
CA GLY A 92 0.25 2.57 5.09
C GLY A 92 1.55 3.35 5.34
N GLY A 93 1.48 4.65 5.30
CA GLY A 93 2.61 5.53 5.64
C GLY A 93 2.78 5.75 7.15
N GLY A 94 3.16 6.98 7.52
CA GLY A 94 3.17 7.47 8.89
C GLY A 94 1.78 7.53 9.51
N LYS A 95 1.72 7.85 10.81
CA LYS A 95 0.46 8.11 11.50
C LYS A 95 -0.18 9.38 10.93
N ALA A 96 -1.48 9.33 10.65
CA ALA A 96 -2.26 10.44 10.12
C ALA A 96 -3.55 10.61 10.96
N PRO A 97 -4.17 11.80 10.96
CA PRO A 97 -5.49 12.01 11.52
C PRO A 97 -6.53 11.07 10.87
N GLU A 98 -7.51 10.61 11.64
CA GLU A 98 -8.52 9.62 11.22
C GLU A 98 -9.25 10.03 9.93
N GLN A 99 -9.72 11.27 9.88
CA GLN A 99 -10.44 11.80 8.72
C GLN A 99 -9.57 11.82 7.46
N GLU A 100 -8.31 12.23 7.59
CA GLU A 100 -7.34 12.26 6.48
C GLU A 100 -7.02 10.84 6.01
N LEU A 101 -6.80 9.90 6.95
CA LEU A 101 -6.55 8.50 6.64
C LEU A 101 -7.69 7.88 5.85
N LEU A 102 -8.94 8.08 6.32
CA LEU A 102 -10.13 7.55 5.66
C LEU A 102 -10.35 8.21 4.29
N ALA A 103 -10.21 9.54 4.17
CA ALA A 103 -10.37 10.26 2.91
C ALA A 103 -9.36 9.77 1.87
N ARG A 104 -8.09 9.63 2.25
CA ARG A 104 -7.06 9.08 1.37
C ARG A 104 -7.36 7.64 0.97
N THR A 105 -7.85 6.82 1.90
CA THR A 105 -8.22 5.43 1.61
C THR A 105 -9.36 5.36 0.60
N VAL A 106 -10.44 6.14 0.80
CA VAL A 106 -11.56 6.23 -0.14
C VAL A 106 -11.06 6.63 -1.53
N ALA A 107 -10.21 7.65 -1.61
CA ALA A 107 -9.67 8.11 -2.89
C ALA A 107 -8.82 7.05 -3.59
N LEU A 108 -7.97 6.32 -2.86
CA LEU A 108 -7.11 5.27 -3.43
C LEU A 108 -7.91 4.04 -3.88
N ILE A 109 -8.94 3.64 -3.13
CA ILE A 109 -9.87 2.58 -3.56
C ILE A 109 -10.61 2.99 -4.83
N ALA A 110 -11.05 4.26 -4.92
CA ALA A 110 -11.69 4.79 -6.12
C ALA A 110 -10.77 4.81 -7.35
N GLN A 111 -9.45 4.88 -7.18
CA GLN A 111 -8.46 4.74 -8.25
C GLN A 111 -8.18 3.28 -8.64
N GLY A 112 -8.80 2.30 -8.00
CA GLY A 112 -8.69 0.88 -8.34
C GLY A 112 -7.77 0.05 -7.43
N ALA A 113 -7.30 0.61 -6.31
CA ALA A 113 -6.59 -0.21 -5.33
C ALA A 113 -7.48 -1.35 -4.81
N ALA A 114 -6.94 -2.57 -4.74
CA ALA A 114 -7.66 -3.75 -4.29
C ALA A 114 -7.84 -3.80 -2.76
N GLY A 115 -7.10 -2.98 -2.01
CA GLY A 115 -7.16 -2.91 -0.57
C GLY A 115 -6.00 -2.15 0.03
N ILE A 116 -5.78 -2.36 1.33
CA ILE A 116 -4.78 -1.63 2.12
C ILE A 116 -3.96 -2.58 3.00
N VAL A 117 -2.71 -2.19 3.30
CA VAL A 117 -1.87 -2.83 4.32
C VAL A 117 -1.36 -1.76 5.28
N TYR A 118 -2.17 -1.46 6.29
CA TYR A 118 -1.87 -0.44 7.29
C TYR A 118 -1.47 -1.07 8.62
N GLY A 119 -0.39 -0.57 9.22
CA GLY A 119 0.11 -1.00 10.53
C GLY A 119 -0.13 0.06 11.60
N ARG A 120 0.74 1.07 11.65
CA ARG A 120 0.79 2.08 12.72
C ARG A 120 -0.52 2.83 12.95
N ASN A 121 -1.27 3.13 11.89
CA ASN A 121 -2.56 3.79 11.97
C ASN A 121 -3.64 2.94 12.67
N ILE A 122 -3.43 1.63 12.75
CA ILE A 122 -4.34 0.69 13.43
C ILE A 122 -3.82 0.35 14.83
N ILE A 123 -2.60 -0.22 14.90
CA ILE A 123 -2.07 -0.75 16.17
C ILE A 123 -1.75 0.32 17.21
N GLN A 124 -1.50 1.56 16.78
CA GLN A 124 -1.26 2.72 17.66
C GLN A 124 -2.48 3.63 17.79
N HIS A 125 -3.65 3.17 17.33
CA HIS A 125 -4.90 3.93 17.46
C HIS A 125 -5.49 3.78 18.84
N PRO A 126 -6.10 4.84 19.46
CA PRO A 126 -6.78 4.73 20.75
C PRO A 126 -7.94 3.71 20.74
N ASN A 127 -8.61 3.56 19.58
CA ASN A 127 -9.67 2.58 19.34
C ASN A 127 -9.31 1.72 18.11
N PRO A 128 -8.42 0.69 18.23
CA PRO A 128 -8.00 -0.14 17.09
C PRO A 128 -9.17 -0.89 16.43
N ALA A 129 -10.14 -1.34 17.22
CA ALA A 129 -11.32 -2.02 16.70
C ALA A 129 -12.22 -1.09 15.89
N GLY A 130 -12.41 0.15 16.34
CA GLY A 130 -13.19 1.16 15.64
C GLY A 130 -12.56 1.55 14.30
N ILE A 131 -11.26 1.87 14.29
CA ILE A 131 -10.58 2.25 13.04
C ILE A 131 -10.50 1.06 12.05
N THR A 132 -10.36 -0.17 12.54
CA THR A 132 -10.40 -1.36 11.68
C THR A 132 -11.77 -1.49 11.01
N ARG A 133 -12.88 -1.39 11.78
CA ARG A 133 -14.22 -1.43 11.19
C ARG A 133 -14.47 -0.31 10.18
N ALA A 134 -14.01 0.91 10.48
CA ALA A 134 -14.10 2.04 9.56
C ALA A 134 -13.39 1.78 8.24
N LEU A 135 -12.16 1.29 8.31
CA LEU A 135 -11.36 0.95 7.13
C LEU A 135 -11.96 -0.24 6.34
N MET A 136 -12.47 -1.25 7.02
CA MET A 136 -13.18 -2.38 6.37
C MET A 136 -14.43 -1.89 5.63
N ALA A 137 -15.23 -1.01 6.22
CA ALA A 137 -16.40 -0.44 5.56
C ALA A 137 -16.01 0.36 4.30
N VAL A 138 -14.90 1.11 4.33
CA VAL A 138 -14.40 1.80 3.12
C VAL A 138 -13.97 0.79 2.05
N VAL A 139 -13.18 -0.21 2.42
CA VAL A 139 -12.55 -1.13 1.45
C VAL A 139 -13.56 -2.12 0.86
N HIS A 140 -14.46 -2.66 1.67
CA HIS A 140 -15.35 -3.74 1.27
C HIS A 140 -16.78 -3.28 0.91
N ASP A 141 -17.26 -2.24 1.58
CA ASP A 141 -18.65 -1.78 1.42
C ASP A 141 -18.75 -0.44 0.66
N GLY A 142 -17.61 0.17 0.28
CA GLY A 142 -17.57 1.45 -0.42
C GLY A 142 -18.11 2.62 0.42
N ALA A 143 -17.99 2.55 1.74
CA ALA A 143 -18.50 3.57 2.64
C ALA A 143 -17.83 4.93 2.42
N SER A 144 -18.60 6.01 2.53
CA SER A 144 -18.05 7.37 2.54
C SER A 144 -17.23 7.62 3.82
N VAL A 145 -16.43 8.69 3.80
CA VAL A 145 -15.65 9.11 4.99
C VAL A 145 -16.56 9.36 6.19
N GLU A 146 -17.69 10.04 5.98
CA GLU A 146 -18.65 10.37 7.02
C GLU A 146 -19.27 9.10 7.63
N ALA A 147 -19.66 8.15 6.79
CA ALA A 147 -20.19 6.86 7.24
C ALA A 147 -19.13 6.07 8.03
N ALA A 148 -17.90 5.99 7.52
CA ALA A 148 -16.81 5.30 8.19
C ALA A 148 -16.44 5.92 9.55
N MET A 149 -16.47 7.25 9.67
CA MET A 149 -16.22 7.96 10.93
C MET A 149 -17.22 7.61 12.06
N THR A 150 -18.40 7.11 11.72
CA THR A 150 -19.39 6.69 12.74
C THR A 150 -18.89 5.51 13.57
N PHE A 151 -18.09 4.60 12.98
CA PHE A 151 -17.52 3.46 13.70
C PHE A 151 -16.50 3.84 14.78
N LEU A 152 -15.93 5.05 14.71
CA LEU A 152 -14.98 5.55 15.70
C LEU A 152 -15.69 6.11 16.95
N LYS A 153 -16.95 6.51 16.80
CA LYS A 153 -17.78 7.07 17.90
C LYS A 153 -18.47 5.98 18.73
N THR A 154 -18.51 4.75 18.23
CA THR A 154 -19.14 3.63 18.93
C THR A 154 -18.08 2.91 19.78
N THR A 155 -18.20 3.04 21.08
CA THR A 155 -17.36 2.37 22.10
C THR A 155 -17.68 0.89 22.17
#